data_90323829ed39b5eb6357e52a7f4699fc
#
_entry.id   90323829ed39b5eb6357e52a7f4699fc
#
_cell.length_a   1.000
_cell.length_b   1.000
_cell.length_c   1.000
_cell.angle_alpha   90.00
_cell.angle_beta   90.00
_cell.angle_gamma   90.00
#
_symmetry.space_group_name_H-M   'P 1'
#
loop_
_entity.id
_entity.type
_entity.pdbx_description
1 polymer ?
#
loop_
_entity_poly.entity_id
_entity_poly.type
_entity_poly.pdbx_seq_one_letter_code
_entity_poly.pdbx_strand_id
1 'polypeptide(L)' 'MRTVSIIKNGNNRAIRLPRDLDFEGVSELEIVREGDSIILRPV' A
#
# COMPACT_ATOMS: atom_id res chain seq x y z
N MET A 1 -5.34 16.64 1.19
CA MET A 1 -4.46 15.45 1.21
C MET A 1 -5.20 14.30 1.86
N ARG A 2 -5.07 13.12 1.30
CA ARG A 2 -5.72 11.92 1.85
C ARG A 2 -4.70 11.12 2.64
N THR A 3 -5.16 10.49 3.69
CA THR A 3 -4.31 9.64 4.50
C THR A 3 -4.98 8.29 4.70
N VAL A 4 -4.18 7.30 5.06
CA VAL A 4 -4.68 5.99 5.44
C VAL A 4 -4.10 5.63 6.80
N SER A 5 -4.84 4.80 7.53
CA SER A 5 -4.36 4.33 8.83
C SER A 5 -3.48 3.11 8.64
N ILE A 6 -2.48 3.01 9.49
CA ILE A 6 -1.66 1.82 9.54
C ILE A 6 -2.23 0.92 10.63
N ILE A 7 -2.51 -0.33 10.28
CA ILE A 7 -3.05 -1.30 11.22
C ILE A 7 -2.00 -2.38 11.50
N LYS A 8 -2.06 -2.95 12.67
CA LYS A 8 -1.16 -4.03 13.05
C LYS A 8 -1.74 -5.36 12.56
N ASN A 9 -0.89 -6.17 11.95
CA ASN A 9 -1.29 -7.47 11.43
C ASN A 9 -0.17 -8.47 11.77
N GLY A 10 -0.30 -9.14 12.91
CA GLY A 10 0.75 -10.03 13.40
C GLY A 10 2.01 -9.24 13.71
N ASN A 11 3.12 -9.60 13.09
CA ASN A 11 4.39 -8.90 13.25
C ASN A 11 4.57 -7.78 12.23
N ASN A 12 3.59 -7.59 11.37
CA ASN A 12 3.66 -6.61 10.30
C ASN A 12 2.69 -5.49 10.51
N ARG A 13 2.90 -4.42 9.80
CA ARG A 13 1.97 -3.31 9.73
C ARG A 13 1.37 -3.29 8.33
N ALA A 14 0.10 -2.97 8.23
CA ALA A 14 -0.62 -3.01 6.96
C ALA A 14 -1.40 -1.72 6.74
N ILE A 15 -1.68 -1.43 5.50
CA ILE A 15 -2.56 -0.32 5.14
C ILE A 15 -3.70 -0.87 4.29
N ARG A 16 -4.82 -0.15 4.27
CA ARG A 16 -5.93 -0.49 3.40
C ARG A 16 -5.93 0.49 2.24
N LEU A 17 -5.89 -0.04 1.03
CA LEU A 17 -5.97 0.81 -0.15
C LEU A 17 -7.41 1.25 -0.34
N PRO A 18 -7.65 2.57 -0.45
CA PRO A 18 -8.99 3.05 -0.81
C PRO A 18 -9.37 2.50 -2.17
N ARG A 19 -10.66 2.27 -2.37
CA ARG A 19 -11.14 1.63 -3.59
C ARG A 19 -10.72 2.36 -4.86
N ASP A 20 -10.70 3.66 -4.83
CA ASP A 20 -10.35 4.46 -6.00
C ASP A 20 -8.84 4.48 -6.27
N LEU A 21 -8.04 3.99 -5.34
CA LEU A 21 -6.59 3.87 -5.53
C LEU A 21 -6.16 2.41 -5.67
N ASP A 22 -7.11 1.50 -5.63
CA ASP A 22 -6.82 0.08 -5.75
C ASP A 22 -6.63 -0.30 -7.22
N PHE A 23 -5.92 -1.38 -7.45
CA PHE A 23 -5.63 -1.89 -8.79
C PHE A 23 -6.50 -3.11 -9.04
N GLU A 24 -7.50 -2.96 -9.88
CA GLU A 24 -8.42 -4.04 -10.18
C GLU A 24 -7.69 -5.18 -10.91
N GLY A 25 -7.94 -6.40 -10.45
CA GLY A 25 -7.35 -7.58 -11.08
C GLY A 25 -5.91 -7.84 -10.75
N VAL A 26 -5.32 -7.06 -9.85
CA VAL A 26 -3.91 -7.20 -9.46
C VAL A 26 -3.83 -7.86 -8.10
N SER A 27 -3.02 -8.90 -7.99
CA SER A 27 -2.85 -9.61 -6.72
C SER A 27 -1.49 -9.35 -6.08
N GLU A 28 -0.57 -8.72 -6.79
CA GLU A 28 0.75 -8.43 -6.26
C GLU A 28 1.19 -7.04 -6.67
N LEU A 29 1.89 -6.38 -5.76
CA LEU A 29 2.46 -5.07 -6.02
C LEU A 29 3.95 -5.11 -5.75
N GLU A 30 4.69 -4.44 -6.59
CA GLU A 30 6.09 -4.14 -6.32
C GLU A 30 6.14 -3.02 -5.30
N ILE A 31 7.05 -3.11 -4.33
CA ILE A 31 7.18 -2.10 -3.31
C ILE A 31 8.62 -1.61 -3.25
N VAL A 32 8.79 -0.29 -3.27
CA VAL A 32 10.11 0.35 -3.24
C VAL A 32 10.07 1.50 -2.26
N ARG A 33 11.11 1.63 -1.47
CA ARG A 33 11.26 2.78 -0.59
C ARG A 33 12.14 3.83 -1.24
N GLU A 34 11.70 5.08 -1.19
CA GLU A 34 12.48 6.22 -1.66
C GLU A 34 12.44 7.32 -0.59
N GLY A 35 13.53 7.49 0.13
CA GLY A 35 13.58 8.47 1.20
C GLY A 35 12.47 8.22 2.22
N ASP A 36 11.57 9.17 2.35
CA ASP A 36 10.44 9.08 3.27
C ASP A 36 9.20 8.48 2.63
N SER A 37 9.31 8.03 1.38
CA SER A 37 8.15 7.56 0.62
C SER A 37 8.26 6.08 0.32
N ILE A 38 7.11 5.46 0.12
CA ILE A 38 7.01 4.08 -0.35
C ILE A 38 6.17 4.11 -1.61
N ILE A 39 6.69 3.52 -2.67
CA ILE A 39 6.02 3.48 -3.96
C ILE A 39 5.54 2.06 -4.21
N LEU A 40 4.28 1.93 -4.59
CA LEU A 40 3.66 0.66 -4.90
C LEU A 40 3.25 0.67 -6.37
N ARG A 41 3.61 -0.38 -7.10
CA ARG A 41 3.26 -0.50 -8.51
C ARG A 41 2.73 -1.90 -8.78
N PRO A 42 1.74 -2.03 -9.67
CA PRO A 42 1.26 -3.36 -10.04
C PRO A 42 2.34 -4.15 -10.79
N VAL A 43 2.40 -5.40 -10.48
CA VAL A 43 3.33 -6.32 -11.13
C VAL A 43 2.76 -6.78 -12.47
#